data_ad49f20719df79f7771245fb94cdabbc
#
_entry.id   ad49f20719df79f7771245fb94cdabbc
#
_cell.length_a   1.000
_cell.length_b   1.000
_cell.length_c   1.000
_cell.angle_alpha   90.00
_cell.angle_beta   90.00
_cell.angle_gamma   90.00
#
_symmetry.space_group_name_H-M   'P 1'
#
loop_
_entity.id
_entity.type
_entity.pdbx_description
1 polymer ?
#
loop_
_entity_poly.entity_id
_entity_poly.type
_entity_poly.pdbx_seq_one_letter_code
_entity_poly.pdbx_strand_id
1 'polypeptide(L)'
;WPCHNSVWEQARLSATTDPAAGSARDTTVVTRFAPSPTGFLHLGGARTALFNLLYARHHGGKFLLRIEDTDRARSTQPAIDAILTGLRWLGLDWDGDAVFQFERAGRHVEVAEAMVANGHAYRCYLTPDELTRMRAEAEAAKKPLRIRSPWRDKTPNDPTAPHVIRLKAPLEGATTIHDRVQGDVTVQNAELDDLVLVRSDGTPTYMLAVVVDDHDMGVTHVIRGDDHLNNAFRQLPIYRAMGWPEPAYAHIPLIHGADGAKLSKRHGAVGIEAYRDELGILPEALDNYLMRLGWGHGDAEIISREQAIEWFDLANVGKSPSRFDLKKLEHLNGLYIREADDARLAGLVAVRLGLAEGDPHRDLLLRAMPALKPRAANLNELTDGTAFLFATRPLFIEDNAQPLLEGDAPALLSQVHAALDALHNWDTEALEDAVRQVAEAAGVKLGQVAQPLRVALTGRKTSPGIFDVLALLGREESLARIADRMR
;
A
#
# COMPACT_ATOMS: atom_id res chain seq x y z
N TRP A 1 -37.60 -2.66 34.73
CA TRP A 1 -38.59 -1.63 35.17
C TRP A 1 -37.91 -0.32 35.54
N PRO A 2 -38.40 0.91 35.23
CA PRO A 2 -38.65 1.48 33.91
C PRO A 2 -37.88 2.79 33.64
N CYS A 3 -37.83 3.23 32.35
CA CYS A 3 -37.86 4.60 31.82
C CYS A 3 -37.10 5.74 32.51
N HIS A 4 -36.12 6.31 31.78
CA HIS A 4 -36.04 7.78 31.66
C HIS A 4 -35.58 8.14 30.23
N ASN A 5 -36.57 8.39 29.36
CA ASN A 5 -36.47 9.32 28.25
C ASN A 5 -36.56 10.73 28.82
N SER A 6 -35.79 11.64 28.23
CA SER A 6 -35.94 13.09 28.24
C SER A 6 -34.67 13.87 28.64
N VAL A 7 -33.78 14.12 27.69
CA VAL A 7 -32.92 15.34 27.72
C VAL A 7 -32.57 15.84 26.27
N TRP A 8 -33.00 15.20 25.20
CA TRP A 8 -32.58 15.58 23.82
C TRP A 8 -33.65 16.28 22.96
N GLU A 9 -34.70 16.87 23.57
CA GLU A 9 -35.81 17.45 22.80
C GLU A 9 -35.97 19.00 22.95
N GLN A 10 -35.00 19.73 23.48
CA GLN A 10 -35.10 21.21 23.67
C GLN A 10 -33.95 22.01 23.03
N ALA A 11 -33.36 21.58 21.93
CA ALA A 11 -32.40 22.41 21.17
C ALA A 11 -32.78 22.54 19.68
N ARG A 12 -34.06 22.61 19.38
CA ARG A 12 -34.54 23.05 18.07
C ARG A 12 -35.47 24.23 18.27
N LEU A 13 -34.95 25.45 18.09
CA LEU A 13 -35.67 26.67 17.67
C LEU A 13 -34.81 27.91 17.93
N SER A 14 -33.92 28.23 17.01
CA SER A 14 -33.56 29.59 16.59
C SER A 14 -32.36 29.56 15.61
N ALA A 15 -32.64 29.30 14.34
CA ALA A 15 -31.71 29.64 13.28
C ALA A 15 -32.51 30.48 12.30
N THR A 16 -32.25 31.77 12.28
CA THR A 16 -32.69 32.74 11.29
C THR A 16 -32.20 32.34 9.90
N THR A 17 -33.12 32.17 9.00
CA THR A 17 -32.90 31.86 7.58
C THR A 17 -32.24 33.03 6.88
N ASP A 18 -31.01 32.86 6.41
CA ASP A 18 -30.33 33.71 5.45
C ASP A 18 -30.71 33.20 4.01
N PRO A 19 -31.34 34.02 3.15
CA PRO A 19 -31.85 33.58 1.84
C PRO A 19 -30.81 33.61 0.71
N ALA A 20 -29.51 33.39 0.98
CA ALA A 20 -28.45 33.43 -0.04
C ALA A 20 -27.65 32.10 -0.15
N ALA A 21 -28.10 31.01 0.43
CA ALA A 21 -27.48 29.69 0.19
C ALA A 21 -28.14 29.06 -1.02
N GLY A 22 -27.53 29.23 -2.19
CA GLY A 22 -27.83 28.44 -3.39
C GLY A 22 -27.73 26.96 -3.05
N SER A 23 -28.73 26.14 -3.45
CA SER A 23 -28.84 24.72 -3.19
C SER A 23 -27.53 24.00 -3.40
N ALA A 24 -26.82 23.66 -2.33
CA ALA A 24 -25.77 22.67 -2.36
C ALA A 24 -26.42 21.37 -2.89
N ARG A 25 -26.11 20.99 -4.11
CA ARG A 25 -26.42 19.66 -4.61
C ARG A 25 -25.69 18.72 -3.67
N ASP A 26 -26.44 17.83 -3.03
CA ASP A 26 -25.93 16.71 -2.22
C ASP A 26 -25.20 15.77 -3.20
N THR A 27 -23.99 16.17 -3.62
CA THR A 27 -23.19 15.39 -4.55
C THR A 27 -22.36 14.43 -3.72
N THR A 28 -22.75 13.16 -3.74
CA THR A 28 -21.95 12.05 -3.18
C THR A 28 -20.51 12.17 -3.65
N VAL A 29 -19.56 12.14 -2.73
CA VAL A 29 -18.12 12.14 -3.06
C VAL A 29 -17.79 10.89 -3.84
N VAL A 30 -17.16 11.04 -5.01
CA VAL A 30 -16.68 9.94 -5.85
C VAL A 30 -15.21 10.17 -6.13
N THR A 31 -14.37 9.25 -5.68
CA THR A 31 -12.93 9.21 -5.96
C THR A 31 -12.59 8.01 -6.82
N ARG A 32 -11.37 7.95 -7.34
CA ARG A 32 -10.90 6.78 -8.09
C ARG A 32 -9.39 6.59 -7.95
N PHE A 33 -8.98 5.33 -7.96
CA PHE A 33 -7.60 4.96 -8.27
C PHE A 33 -7.51 4.58 -9.74
N ALA A 34 -6.50 5.11 -10.45
CA ALA A 34 -6.38 4.96 -11.90
C ALA A 34 -4.94 4.54 -12.29
N PRO A 35 -4.53 3.29 -11.97
CA PRO A 35 -3.19 2.81 -12.27
C PRO A 35 -3.03 2.44 -13.75
N SER A 36 -1.82 2.74 -14.29
CA SER A 36 -1.39 2.18 -15.58
C SER A 36 -0.72 0.82 -15.34
N PRO A 37 -1.17 -0.27 -16.00
CA PRO A 37 -0.69 -1.63 -15.76
C PRO A 37 0.64 -1.90 -16.50
N THR A 38 1.65 -1.08 -16.25
CA THR A 38 3.00 -1.19 -16.81
C THR A 38 3.99 -1.87 -15.88
N GLY A 39 3.52 -2.42 -14.76
CA GLY A 39 4.29 -3.10 -13.74
C GLY A 39 3.46 -3.39 -12.49
N PHE A 40 4.13 -3.77 -11.42
CA PHE A 40 3.51 -4.08 -10.13
C PHE A 40 2.95 -2.82 -9.44
N LEU A 41 2.01 -3.02 -8.53
CA LEU A 41 1.52 -1.96 -7.65
C LEU A 41 2.64 -1.56 -6.69
N HIS A 42 3.21 -0.37 -6.87
CA HIS A 42 4.25 0.17 -5.98
C HIS A 42 3.65 0.95 -4.79
N LEU A 43 4.46 1.21 -3.75
CA LEU A 43 4.02 1.89 -2.52
C LEU A 43 3.30 3.22 -2.78
N GLY A 44 3.80 4.04 -3.72
CA GLY A 44 3.16 5.32 -4.06
C GLY A 44 1.77 5.14 -4.64
N GLY A 45 1.58 4.13 -5.49
CA GLY A 45 0.26 3.77 -6.03
C GLY A 45 -0.68 3.26 -4.92
N ALA A 46 -0.20 2.36 -4.07
CA ALA A 46 -0.97 1.84 -2.93
C ALA A 46 -1.41 2.96 -1.97
N ARG A 47 -0.51 3.90 -1.62
CA ARG A 47 -0.87 5.08 -0.81
C ARG A 47 -1.90 5.96 -1.49
N THR A 48 -1.77 6.18 -2.81
CA THR A 48 -2.75 6.96 -3.56
C THR A 48 -4.11 6.28 -3.55
N ALA A 49 -4.18 4.96 -3.75
CA ALA A 49 -5.42 4.19 -3.64
C ALA A 49 -6.03 4.30 -2.24
N LEU A 50 -5.20 4.14 -1.21
CA LEU A 50 -5.61 4.26 0.20
C LEU A 50 -6.22 5.64 0.50
N PHE A 51 -5.56 6.74 0.11
CA PHE A 51 -6.08 8.09 0.37
C PHE A 51 -7.39 8.36 -0.38
N ASN A 52 -7.55 7.84 -1.60
CA ASN A 52 -8.82 7.88 -2.33
C ASN A 52 -9.93 7.12 -1.60
N LEU A 53 -9.63 5.90 -1.11
CA LEU A 53 -10.57 5.09 -0.32
C LEU A 53 -10.98 5.81 0.96
N LEU A 54 -10.00 6.27 1.75
CA LEU A 54 -10.25 6.92 3.04
C LEU A 54 -11.11 8.16 2.87
N TYR A 55 -10.79 9.02 1.89
CA TYR A 55 -11.56 10.23 1.63
C TYR A 55 -12.99 9.91 1.18
N ALA A 56 -13.17 8.95 0.27
CA ALA A 56 -14.48 8.52 -0.15
C ALA A 56 -15.32 7.99 1.02
N ARG A 57 -14.74 7.07 1.82
CA ARG A 57 -15.45 6.44 2.96
C ARG A 57 -15.76 7.44 4.08
N HIS A 58 -14.86 8.38 4.36
CA HIS A 58 -15.09 9.47 5.31
C HIS A 58 -16.35 10.27 4.98
N HIS A 59 -16.57 10.53 3.69
CA HIS A 59 -17.74 11.28 3.21
C HIS A 59 -18.94 10.40 2.82
N GLY A 60 -18.95 9.10 3.16
CA GLY A 60 -20.01 8.18 2.77
C GLY A 60 -20.16 7.99 1.25
N GLY A 61 -19.08 8.25 0.50
CA GLY A 61 -19.04 8.25 -0.95
C GLY A 61 -18.53 6.95 -1.56
N LYS A 62 -18.13 7.00 -2.83
CA LYS A 62 -17.66 5.86 -3.63
C LYS A 62 -16.18 5.98 -3.97
N PHE A 63 -15.47 4.85 -3.87
CA PHE A 63 -14.11 4.66 -4.36
C PHE A 63 -14.12 3.73 -5.57
N LEU A 64 -13.72 4.22 -6.73
CA LEU A 64 -13.76 3.49 -8.01
C LEU A 64 -12.35 3.06 -8.44
N LEU A 65 -12.30 2.05 -9.33
CA LEU A 65 -11.06 1.60 -9.96
C LEU A 65 -11.15 1.74 -11.47
N ARG A 66 -10.13 2.36 -12.09
CA ARG A 66 -9.93 2.39 -13.54
C ARG A 66 -8.54 1.92 -13.90
N ILE A 67 -8.43 0.95 -14.79
CA ILE A 67 -7.17 0.47 -15.34
C ILE A 67 -6.86 1.28 -16.60
N GLU A 68 -5.76 2.05 -16.58
CA GLU A 68 -5.34 2.91 -17.69
C GLU A 68 -4.42 2.13 -18.66
N ASP A 69 -5.02 1.24 -19.42
CA ASP A 69 -4.38 0.28 -20.35
C ASP A 69 -4.34 0.75 -21.81
N THR A 70 -4.35 2.05 -22.04
CA THR A 70 -4.29 2.65 -23.39
C THR A 70 -2.98 2.37 -24.13
N ASP A 71 -1.87 2.15 -23.43
CA ASP A 71 -0.61 1.68 -24.01
C ASP A 71 -0.59 0.15 -24.02
N ARG A 72 -1.16 -0.44 -25.06
CA ARG A 72 -1.30 -1.90 -25.22
C ARG A 72 0.03 -2.65 -25.24
N ALA A 73 1.10 -2.03 -25.69
CA ALA A 73 2.42 -2.67 -25.76
C ALA A 73 3.02 -2.89 -24.36
N ARG A 74 2.72 -2.02 -23.41
CA ARG A 74 3.21 -2.10 -22.03
C ARG A 74 2.18 -2.61 -21.03
N SER A 75 0.91 -2.68 -21.39
CA SER A 75 -0.18 -3.16 -20.54
C SER A 75 -0.33 -4.67 -20.70
N THR A 76 0.03 -5.41 -19.65
CA THR A 76 -0.02 -6.88 -19.68
C THR A 76 -1.04 -7.41 -18.65
N GLN A 77 -1.67 -8.56 -18.96
CA GLN A 77 -2.60 -9.19 -18.03
C GLN A 77 -1.96 -9.51 -16.66
N PRO A 78 -0.72 -10.06 -16.58
CA PRO A 78 -0.07 -10.27 -15.29
C PRO A 78 0.11 -9.00 -14.46
N ALA A 79 0.35 -7.83 -15.09
CA ALA A 79 0.45 -6.57 -14.38
C ALA A 79 -0.91 -6.10 -13.84
N ILE A 80 -1.98 -6.31 -14.61
CA ILE A 80 -3.36 -6.04 -14.16
C ILE A 80 -3.69 -6.93 -12.96
N ASP A 81 -3.45 -8.24 -13.06
CA ASP A 81 -3.73 -9.21 -11.99
C ASP A 81 -2.93 -8.90 -10.72
N ALA A 82 -1.67 -8.48 -10.84
CA ALA A 82 -0.84 -8.06 -9.73
C ALA A 82 -1.43 -6.81 -9.02
N ILE A 83 -1.87 -5.80 -9.79
CA ILE A 83 -2.51 -4.61 -9.21
C ILE A 83 -3.77 -4.99 -8.44
N LEU A 84 -4.66 -5.79 -9.04
CA LEU A 84 -5.92 -6.21 -8.41
C LEU A 84 -5.67 -7.05 -7.14
N THR A 85 -4.69 -7.96 -7.20
CA THR A 85 -4.30 -8.80 -6.06
C THR A 85 -3.70 -7.96 -4.94
N GLY A 86 -2.82 -7.00 -5.28
CA GLY A 86 -2.21 -6.10 -4.30
C GLY A 86 -3.23 -5.22 -3.60
N LEU A 87 -4.20 -4.67 -4.32
CA LEU A 87 -5.28 -3.87 -3.75
C LEU A 87 -6.14 -4.71 -2.80
N ARG A 88 -6.56 -5.92 -3.20
CA ARG A 88 -7.35 -6.83 -2.36
C ARG A 88 -6.58 -7.27 -1.12
N TRP A 89 -5.29 -7.56 -1.25
CA TRP A 89 -4.45 -7.92 -0.11
C TRP A 89 -4.37 -6.81 0.93
N LEU A 90 -4.33 -5.53 0.49
CA LEU A 90 -4.39 -4.37 1.38
C LEU A 90 -5.82 -4.05 1.87
N GLY A 91 -6.86 -4.78 1.43
CA GLY A 91 -8.24 -4.46 1.74
C GLY A 91 -8.70 -3.11 1.15
N LEU A 92 -8.15 -2.74 -0.01
CA LEU A 92 -8.53 -1.53 -0.75
C LEU A 92 -9.60 -1.88 -1.78
N ASP A 93 -10.76 -2.34 -1.30
CA ASP A 93 -11.87 -2.75 -2.14
C ASP A 93 -12.60 -1.54 -2.72
N TRP A 94 -12.85 -1.59 -4.02
CA TRP A 94 -13.53 -0.55 -4.79
C TRP A 94 -15.00 -0.89 -5.05
N ASP A 95 -15.78 0.14 -5.35
CA ASP A 95 -17.22 0.01 -5.62
C ASP A 95 -17.48 -0.27 -7.10
N GLY A 96 -18.29 -1.28 -7.38
CA GLY A 96 -18.64 -1.69 -8.74
C GLY A 96 -17.52 -2.43 -9.47
N ASP A 97 -17.61 -2.47 -10.80
CA ASP A 97 -16.61 -3.12 -11.64
C ASP A 97 -15.44 -2.20 -11.95
N ALA A 98 -14.25 -2.79 -12.17
CA ALA A 98 -13.10 -2.05 -12.67
C ALA A 98 -13.35 -1.61 -14.12
N VAL A 99 -13.14 -0.34 -14.40
CA VAL A 99 -13.26 0.22 -15.76
C VAL A 99 -11.94 0.06 -16.50
N PHE A 100 -11.97 -0.46 -17.72
CA PHE A 100 -10.80 -0.58 -18.60
C PHE A 100 -10.81 0.52 -19.64
N GLN A 101 -9.79 1.36 -19.63
CA GLN A 101 -9.75 2.59 -20.44
C GLN A 101 -9.68 2.32 -21.93
N PHE A 102 -8.99 1.25 -22.35
CA PHE A 102 -8.88 0.88 -23.77
C PHE A 102 -10.23 0.52 -24.40
N GLU A 103 -11.11 -0.15 -23.66
CA GLU A 103 -12.45 -0.52 -24.13
C GLU A 103 -13.33 0.71 -24.44
N ARG A 104 -12.97 1.86 -23.87
CA ARG A 104 -13.69 3.13 -24.00
C ARG A 104 -13.13 4.05 -25.10
N ALA A 105 -12.13 3.59 -25.89
CA ALA A 105 -11.47 4.40 -26.91
C ALA A 105 -12.45 5.06 -27.90
N GLY A 106 -13.52 4.35 -28.30
CA GLY A 106 -14.57 4.90 -29.15
C GLY A 106 -15.27 6.13 -28.54
N ARG A 107 -15.57 6.07 -27.23
CA ARG A 107 -16.17 7.18 -26.48
C ARG A 107 -15.24 8.40 -26.39
N HIS A 108 -13.95 8.15 -26.21
CA HIS A 108 -12.95 9.22 -26.18
C HIS A 108 -12.86 9.96 -27.52
N VAL A 109 -12.87 9.21 -28.63
CA VAL A 109 -12.86 9.78 -29.99
C VAL A 109 -14.14 10.57 -30.27
N GLU A 110 -15.32 10.05 -29.88
CA GLU A 110 -16.60 10.75 -29.99
C GLU A 110 -16.54 12.12 -29.30
N VAL A 111 -15.99 12.21 -28.08
CA VAL A 111 -15.84 13.49 -27.38
C VAL A 111 -14.89 14.42 -28.10
N ALA A 112 -13.76 13.93 -28.61
CA ALA A 112 -12.83 14.76 -29.38
C ALA A 112 -13.48 15.34 -30.64
N GLU A 113 -14.28 14.54 -31.36
CA GLU A 113 -15.01 14.99 -32.54
C GLU A 113 -16.12 16.02 -32.19
N ALA A 114 -16.81 15.82 -31.07
CA ALA A 114 -17.75 16.82 -30.54
C ALA A 114 -17.03 18.15 -30.24
N MET A 115 -15.82 18.12 -29.66
CA MET A 115 -15.02 19.31 -29.42
C MET A 115 -14.59 20.00 -30.73
N VAL A 116 -14.31 19.25 -31.80
CA VAL A 116 -14.04 19.82 -33.13
C VAL A 116 -15.29 20.51 -33.67
N ALA A 117 -16.45 19.85 -33.59
CA ALA A 117 -17.72 20.40 -34.05
C ALA A 117 -18.11 21.70 -33.32
N ASN A 118 -17.81 21.78 -32.01
CA ASN A 118 -18.08 22.94 -31.17
C ASN A 118 -16.96 24.01 -31.21
N GLY A 119 -15.91 23.82 -32.02
CA GLY A 119 -14.82 24.78 -32.18
C GLY A 119 -13.80 24.83 -31.05
N HIS A 120 -13.83 23.88 -30.11
CA HIS A 120 -12.90 23.78 -28.97
C HIS A 120 -11.68 22.89 -29.27
N ALA A 121 -11.70 22.16 -30.38
CA ALA A 121 -10.60 21.39 -30.92
C ALA A 121 -10.50 21.60 -32.42
N TYR A 122 -9.41 21.16 -33.04
CA TYR A 122 -9.20 21.26 -34.46
C TYR A 122 -8.35 20.13 -35.00
N ARG A 123 -8.51 19.81 -36.30
CA ARG A 123 -7.68 18.86 -37.03
C ARG A 123 -6.36 19.53 -37.43
N CYS A 124 -5.27 18.96 -37.00
CA CYS A 124 -3.92 19.47 -37.22
C CYS A 124 -3.16 18.59 -38.20
N TYR A 125 -2.78 19.13 -39.33
CA TYR A 125 -2.10 18.44 -40.46
C TYR A 125 -0.60 18.71 -40.47
N LEU A 126 0.02 19.13 -39.34
CA LEU A 126 1.46 19.28 -39.24
C LEU A 126 2.14 17.94 -39.48
N THR A 127 3.08 17.95 -40.42
CA THR A 127 3.91 16.78 -40.75
C THR A 127 4.97 16.52 -39.68
N PRO A 128 5.52 15.30 -39.57
CA PRO A 128 6.65 15.00 -38.71
C PRO A 128 7.86 15.92 -38.90
N ASP A 129 8.15 16.29 -40.17
CA ASP A 129 9.27 17.17 -40.53
C ASP A 129 9.03 18.63 -40.00
N GLU A 130 7.81 19.13 -40.16
CA GLU A 130 7.43 20.43 -39.58
C GLU A 130 7.56 20.46 -38.06
N LEU A 131 7.09 19.38 -37.38
CA LEU A 131 7.23 19.24 -35.94
C LEU A 131 8.69 19.17 -35.52
N THR A 132 9.54 18.48 -36.29
CA THR A 132 10.98 18.37 -36.02
C THR A 132 11.64 19.74 -36.15
N ARG A 133 11.31 20.49 -37.18
CA ARG A 133 11.80 21.87 -37.38
C ARG A 133 11.37 22.78 -36.21
N MET A 134 10.11 22.75 -35.81
CA MET A 134 9.61 23.53 -34.68
C MET A 134 10.34 23.21 -33.37
N ARG A 135 10.68 21.92 -33.15
CA ARG A 135 11.49 21.51 -31.99
C ARG A 135 12.90 22.10 -32.03
N ALA A 136 13.56 21.99 -33.18
CA ALA A 136 14.91 22.54 -33.37
C ALA A 136 14.95 24.07 -33.18
N GLU A 137 13.95 24.77 -33.69
CA GLU A 137 13.80 26.23 -33.53
C GLU A 137 13.59 26.62 -32.05
N ALA A 138 12.73 25.89 -31.32
CA ALA A 138 12.51 26.12 -29.90
C ALA A 138 13.76 25.86 -29.08
N GLU A 139 14.50 24.78 -29.37
CA GLU A 139 15.76 24.42 -28.72
C GLU A 139 16.85 25.48 -28.97
N ALA A 140 17.03 25.90 -30.24
CA ALA A 140 17.96 26.96 -30.61
C ALA A 140 17.65 28.29 -29.89
N ALA A 141 16.35 28.59 -29.72
CA ALA A 141 15.88 29.78 -29.01
C ALA A 141 15.92 29.62 -27.48
N LYS A 142 16.30 28.44 -26.95
CA LYS A 142 16.24 28.08 -25.50
C LYS A 142 14.87 28.32 -24.89
N LYS A 143 13.79 28.07 -25.65
CA LYS A 143 12.42 28.23 -25.20
C LYS A 143 11.72 26.87 -25.14
N PRO A 144 10.79 26.67 -24.19
CA PRO A 144 9.99 25.45 -24.17
C PRO A 144 9.18 25.35 -25.48
N LEU A 145 9.11 24.12 -26.03
CA LEU A 145 8.28 23.87 -27.20
C LEU A 145 6.79 24.02 -26.82
N ARG A 146 6.13 24.95 -27.47
CA ARG A 146 4.68 25.15 -27.35
C ARG A 146 4.07 25.02 -28.74
N ILE A 147 3.39 23.92 -28.99
CA ILE A 147 2.81 23.67 -30.29
C ILE A 147 1.47 24.41 -30.38
N ARG A 148 1.45 25.48 -31.17
CA ARG A 148 0.25 26.19 -31.64
C ARG A 148 0.30 26.14 -33.16
N SER A 149 -0.48 25.22 -33.72
CA SER A 149 -0.43 24.97 -35.16
C SER A 149 -1.16 26.06 -35.94
N PRO A 150 -0.66 26.44 -37.15
CA PRO A 150 -1.42 27.30 -38.07
C PRO A 150 -2.79 26.70 -38.46
N TRP A 151 -2.97 25.40 -38.32
CA TRP A 151 -4.23 24.70 -38.60
C TRP A 151 -5.34 25.00 -37.59
N ARG A 152 -5.00 25.69 -36.50
CA ARG A 152 -5.96 26.13 -35.48
C ARG A 152 -7.10 26.93 -36.06
N ASP A 153 -6.81 27.79 -37.07
CA ASP A 153 -7.74 28.74 -37.69
C ASP A 153 -7.78 28.62 -39.22
N LYS A 154 -7.20 27.54 -39.79
CA LYS A 154 -7.18 27.25 -41.21
C LYS A 154 -8.01 26.04 -41.56
N THR A 155 -8.67 26.09 -42.71
CA THR A 155 -9.33 24.94 -43.29
C THR A 155 -8.34 24.19 -44.19
N PRO A 156 -8.24 22.87 -44.12
CA PRO A 156 -7.36 22.09 -45.00
C PRO A 156 -7.88 22.05 -46.43
N ASN A 157 -6.99 21.96 -47.42
CA ASN A 157 -7.37 21.72 -48.82
C ASN A 157 -7.90 20.29 -49.01
N ASP A 158 -7.34 19.33 -48.25
CA ASP A 158 -7.81 17.95 -48.21
C ASP A 158 -8.14 17.56 -46.75
N PRO A 159 -9.42 17.50 -46.40
CA PRO A 159 -9.84 17.12 -45.04
C PRO A 159 -9.63 15.61 -44.75
N THR A 160 -9.31 14.78 -45.76
CA THR A 160 -9.07 13.34 -45.60
C THR A 160 -7.60 13.01 -45.30
N ALA A 161 -6.70 14.01 -45.47
CA ALA A 161 -5.29 13.82 -45.18
C ALA A 161 -5.04 13.38 -43.72
N PRO A 162 -3.98 12.60 -43.45
CA PRO A 162 -3.61 12.20 -42.09
C PRO A 162 -3.47 13.41 -41.15
N HIS A 163 -4.15 13.37 -40.03
CA HIS A 163 -4.17 14.45 -39.06
C HIS A 163 -4.26 13.91 -37.63
N VAL A 164 -3.98 14.81 -36.69
CA VAL A 164 -4.28 14.60 -35.25
C VAL A 164 -5.36 15.58 -34.81
N ILE A 165 -6.15 15.24 -33.81
CA ILE A 165 -7.05 16.21 -33.19
C ILE A 165 -6.31 16.88 -32.03
N ARG A 166 -6.28 18.24 -32.04
CA ARG A 166 -5.68 19.04 -30.96
C ARG A 166 -6.72 19.90 -30.26
N LEU A 167 -6.54 20.02 -28.95
CA LEU A 167 -7.27 21.01 -28.14
C LEU A 167 -6.94 22.43 -28.60
N LYS A 168 -7.93 23.32 -28.64
CA LYS A 168 -7.71 24.78 -28.68
C LYS A 168 -7.50 25.28 -27.25
N ALA A 169 -6.25 25.25 -26.77
CA ALA A 169 -5.92 25.77 -25.45
C ALA A 169 -6.20 27.28 -25.36
N PRO A 170 -6.61 27.80 -24.20
CA PRO A 170 -6.79 29.25 -24.00
C PRO A 170 -5.44 29.95 -24.19
N LEU A 171 -5.46 31.12 -24.84
CA LEU A 171 -4.25 31.87 -25.20
C LEU A 171 -3.89 32.96 -24.17
N GLU A 172 -4.91 33.57 -23.58
CA GLU A 172 -4.80 34.73 -22.69
C GLU A 172 -5.33 34.44 -21.30
N GLY A 173 -4.93 35.27 -20.34
CA GLY A 173 -5.32 35.14 -18.95
C GLY A 173 -4.53 34.02 -18.21
N ALA A 174 -5.05 33.62 -17.07
CA ALA A 174 -4.43 32.60 -16.21
C ALA A 174 -5.49 31.62 -15.75
N THR A 175 -5.05 30.39 -15.50
CA THR A 175 -5.84 29.34 -14.88
C THR A 175 -5.32 29.07 -13.48
N THR A 176 -6.21 29.13 -12.48
CA THR A 176 -5.90 28.78 -11.09
C THR A 176 -6.62 27.49 -10.71
N ILE A 177 -5.90 26.59 -10.07
CA ILE A 177 -6.43 25.38 -9.44
C ILE A 177 -6.37 25.57 -7.94
N HIS A 178 -7.49 25.44 -7.27
CA HIS A 178 -7.60 25.44 -5.81
C HIS A 178 -7.38 24.01 -5.29
N ASP A 179 -6.11 23.63 -5.21
CA ASP A 179 -5.74 22.26 -4.83
C ASP A 179 -5.90 22.07 -3.33
N ARG A 180 -6.55 20.95 -2.94
CA ARG A 180 -6.88 20.67 -1.53
C ARG A 180 -5.65 20.38 -0.67
N VAL A 181 -4.51 20.04 -1.28
CA VAL A 181 -3.24 19.76 -0.61
C VAL A 181 -2.22 20.86 -0.88
N GLN A 182 -1.97 21.20 -2.15
CA GLN A 182 -0.94 22.15 -2.53
C GLN A 182 -1.37 23.63 -2.32
N GLY A 183 -2.68 23.88 -2.24
CA GLY A 183 -3.26 25.22 -2.19
C GLY A 183 -3.44 25.81 -3.60
N ASP A 184 -3.50 27.11 -3.70
CA ASP A 184 -3.72 27.79 -4.98
C ASP A 184 -2.48 27.76 -5.87
N VAL A 185 -2.62 27.15 -7.04
CA VAL A 185 -1.58 27.11 -8.07
C VAL A 185 -2.09 27.76 -9.33
N THR A 186 -1.35 28.72 -9.86
CA THR A 186 -1.74 29.51 -11.03
C THR A 186 -0.72 29.37 -12.16
N VAL A 187 -1.21 29.12 -13.37
CA VAL A 187 -0.40 29.04 -14.59
C VAL A 187 -0.96 30.03 -15.62
N GLN A 188 -0.07 30.76 -16.30
CA GLN A 188 -0.48 31.65 -17.41
C GLN A 188 -0.93 30.77 -18.58
N ASN A 189 -2.10 31.04 -19.16
CA ASN A 189 -2.64 30.29 -20.29
C ASN A 189 -1.72 30.32 -21.51
N ALA A 190 -0.96 31.41 -21.65
CA ALA A 190 0.12 31.53 -22.63
C ALA A 190 1.17 30.41 -22.54
N GLU A 191 1.26 29.74 -21.42
CA GLU A 191 2.20 28.60 -21.19
C GLU A 191 1.63 27.25 -21.61
N LEU A 192 0.33 27.15 -21.87
CA LEU A 192 -0.32 25.94 -22.33
C LEU A 192 -0.10 25.74 -23.83
N ASP A 193 0.10 24.53 -24.27
CA ASP A 193 0.16 24.12 -25.68
C ASP A 193 -1.16 23.49 -26.14
N ASP A 194 -1.39 23.49 -27.45
CA ASP A 194 -2.51 22.76 -28.05
C ASP A 194 -2.20 21.28 -28.03
N LEU A 195 -2.53 20.62 -26.94
CA LEU A 195 -2.21 19.18 -26.77
C LEU A 195 -2.94 18.28 -27.75
N VAL A 196 -2.34 17.18 -28.11
CA VAL A 196 -2.97 16.14 -28.94
C VAL A 196 -4.02 15.40 -28.09
N LEU A 197 -5.25 15.37 -28.58
CA LEU A 197 -6.36 14.60 -27.99
C LEU A 197 -6.46 13.20 -28.62
N VAL A 198 -6.40 13.15 -29.96
CA VAL A 198 -6.42 11.90 -30.73
C VAL A 198 -5.25 11.89 -31.72
N ARG A 199 -4.52 10.80 -31.76
CA ARG A 199 -3.38 10.59 -32.67
C ARG A 199 -3.84 10.31 -34.09
N SER A 200 -2.93 10.35 -35.05
CA SER A 200 -3.22 10.10 -36.46
C SER A 200 -3.68 8.66 -36.77
N ASP A 201 -3.38 7.72 -35.89
CA ASP A 201 -3.88 6.34 -35.95
C ASP A 201 -5.28 6.16 -35.34
N GLY A 202 -5.91 7.25 -34.89
CA GLY A 202 -7.23 7.23 -34.25
C GLY A 202 -7.20 6.91 -32.75
N THR A 203 -6.02 6.69 -32.14
CA THR A 203 -5.93 6.37 -30.71
C THR A 203 -6.02 7.63 -29.85
N PRO A 204 -6.86 7.64 -28.79
CA PRO A 204 -6.93 8.76 -27.85
C PRO A 204 -5.65 8.85 -27.02
N THR A 205 -5.33 10.07 -26.55
CA THR A 205 -4.23 10.28 -25.63
C THR A 205 -4.71 10.16 -24.17
N TYR A 206 -3.77 9.90 -23.27
CA TYR A 206 -4.01 9.91 -21.82
C TYR A 206 -4.75 11.16 -21.34
N MET A 207 -4.38 12.35 -21.85
CA MET A 207 -4.97 13.62 -21.41
C MET A 207 -6.47 13.72 -21.66
N LEU A 208 -6.93 13.21 -22.79
CA LEU A 208 -8.35 13.16 -23.13
C LEU A 208 -9.06 12.03 -22.37
N ALA A 209 -8.49 10.83 -22.44
CA ALA A 209 -9.13 9.64 -21.89
C ALA A 209 -9.43 9.76 -20.39
N VAL A 210 -8.48 10.30 -19.61
CA VAL A 210 -8.68 10.53 -18.17
C VAL A 210 -9.86 11.47 -17.89
N VAL A 211 -9.98 12.57 -18.64
CA VAL A 211 -11.06 13.55 -18.42
C VAL A 211 -12.43 12.97 -18.76
N VAL A 212 -12.51 12.29 -19.91
CA VAL A 212 -13.78 11.67 -20.37
C VAL A 212 -14.23 10.58 -19.38
N ASP A 213 -13.30 9.74 -18.96
CA ASP A 213 -13.64 8.66 -18.02
C ASP A 213 -13.95 9.19 -16.63
N ASP A 214 -13.22 10.17 -16.12
CA ASP A 214 -13.53 10.82 -14.83
C ASP A 214 -14.94 11.43 -14.86
N HIS A 215 -15.32 12.08 -15.97
CA HIS A 215 -16.67 12.62 -16.15
C HIS A 215 -17.74 11.52 -16.20
N ASP A 216 -17.58 10.54 -17.08
CA ASP A 216 -18.56 9.47 -17.30
C ASP A 216 -18.72 8.57 -16.06
N MET A 217 -17.66 8.40 -15.25
CA MET A 217 -17.68 7.69 -13.96
C MET A 217 -18.22 8.54 -12.82
N GLY A 218 -18.52 9.82 -13.04
CA GLY A 218 -19.04 10.75 -12.04
C GLY A 218 -18.02 11.12 -10.95
N VAL A 219 -16.72 11.09 -11.27
CA VAL A 219 -15.66 11.45 -10.33
C VAL A 219 -15.76 12.92 -9.93
N THR A 220 -15.87 13.16 -8.63
CA THR A 220 -15.97 14.52 -8.06
C THR A 220 -14.64 15.03 -7.50
N HIS A 221 -13.76 14.11 -7.10
CA HIS A 221 -12.45 14.44 -6.51
C HIS A 221 -11.34 13.62 -7.18
N VAL A 222 -10.33 14.32 -7.68
CA VAL A 222 -9.13 13.75 -8.31
C VAL A 222 -7.97 13.84 -7.33
N ILE A 223 -7.73 12.73 -6.59
CA ILE A 223 -6.62 12.60 -5.64
C ILE A 223 -5.53 11.77 -6.31
N ARG A 224 -4.32 12.34 -6.52
CA ARG A 224 -3.22 11.69 -7.24
C ARG A 224 -1.86 12.28 -6.86
N GLY A 225 -0.76 11.71 -7.35
CA GLY A 225 0.58 12.24 -7.12
C GLY A 225 0.78 13.65 -7.69
N ASP A 226 1.62 14.45 -7.03
CA ASP A 226 1.90 15.85 -7.41
C ASP A 226 2.70 15.97 -8.73
N ASP A 227 3.31 14.88 -9.21
CA ASP A 227 3.89 14.79 -10.54
C ASP A 227 2.84 14.95 -11.68
N HIS A 228 1.56 14.82 -11.36
CA HIS A 228 0.44 15.08 -12.27
C HIS A 228 -0.17 16.49 -12.16
N LEU A 229 0.33 17.37 -11.30
CA LEU A 229 -0.24 18.70 -11.10
C LEU A 229 -0.28 19.52 -12.41
N ASN A 230 0.79 19.48 -13.19
CA ASN A 230 0.83 20.16 -14.50
C ASN A 230 -0.17 19.59 -15.51
N ASN A 231 -0.56 18.31 -15.36
CA ASN A 231 -1.57 17.72 -16.24
C ASN A 231 -2.97 18.31 -15.97
N ALA A 232 -3.27 18.70 -14.74
CA ALA A 232 -4.56 19.29 -14.39
C ALA A 232 -4.83 20.57 -15.18
N PHE A 233 -3.83 21.44 -15.36
CA PHE A 233 -3.98 22.66 -16.16
C PHE A 233 -4.26 22.38 -17.64
N ARG A 234 -3.79 21.24 -18.16
CA ARG A 234 -4.04 20.80 -19.53
C ARG A 234 -5.37 20.07 -19.69
N GLN A 235 -5.86 19.48 -18.61
CA GLN A 235 -7.12 18.72 -18.55
C GLN A 235 -8.34 19.64 -18.33
N LEU A 236 -8.21 20.68 -17.51
CA LEU A 236 -9.30 21.63 -17.23
C LEU A 236 -9.94 22.24 -18.48
N PRO A 237 -9.19 22.66 -19.52
CA PRO A 237 -9.79 23.19 -20.74
C PRO A 237 -10.71 22.19 -21.44
N ILE A 238 -10.52 20.86 -21.27
CA ILE A 238 -11.41 19.83 -21.85
C ILE A 238 -12.75 19.82 -21.10
N TYR A 239 -12.75 19.89 -19.75
CA TYR A 239 -13.97 20.01 -18.95
C TYR A 239 -14.78 21.25 -19.37
N ARG A 240 -14.10 22.40 -19.49
CA ARG A 240 -14.70 23.68 -19.89
C ARG A 240 -15.28 23.64 -21.30
N ALA A 241 -14.55 23.05 -22.24
CA ALA A 241 -14.98 22.90 -23.64
C ALA A 241 -16.25 22.07 -23.78
N MET A 242 -16.42 21.08 -22.91
CA MET A 242 -17.60 20.21 -22.90
C MET A 242 -18.72 20.71 -21.99
N GLY A 243 -18.49 21.79 -21.23
CA GLY A 243 -19.46 22.28 -20.23
C GLY A 243 -19.64 21.32 -19.05
N TRP A 244 -18.64 20.47 -18.77
CA TRP A 244 -18.68 19.49 -17.68
C TRP A 244 -18.27 20.12 -16.35
N PRO A 245 -18.82 19.62 -15.23
CA PRO A 245 -18.36 20.05 -13.90
C PRO A 245 -16.88 19.75 -13.70
N GLU A 246 -16.11 20.72 -13.22
CA GLU A 246 -14.71 20.53 -12.88
C GLU A 246 -14.62 19.75 -11.56
N PRO A 247 -13.77 18.69 -11.45
CA PRO A 247 -13.56 17.98 -10.20
C PRO A 247 -12.72 18.85 -9.23
N ALA A 248 -12.84 18.59 -7.93
CA ALA A 248 -11.89 19.08 -6.96
C ALA A 248 -10.56 18.30 -7.09
N TYR A 249 -9.43 19.02 -7.03
CA TYR A 249 -8.11 18.42 -7.14
C TYR A 249 -7.41 18.34 -5.80
N ALA A 250 -6.64 17.25 -5.59
CA ALA A 250 -5.74 17.06 -4.47
C ALA A 250 -4.48 16.34 -4.96
N HIS A 251 -3.37 17.06 -5.04
CA HIS A 251 -2.09 16.50 -5.48
C HIS A 251 -1.22 16.20 -4.27
N ILE A 252 -1.08 14.91 -3.95
CA ILE A 252 -0.33 14.41 -2.80
C ILE A 252 1.16 14.29 -3.15
N PRO A 253 2.08 14.72 -2.26
CA PRO A 253 3.51 14.65 -2.53
C PRO A 253 4.00 13.23 -2.76
N LEU A 254 5.03 13.06 -3.57
CA LEU A 254 5.67 11.77 -3.82
C LEU A 254 6.33 11.21 -2.55
N ILE A 255 6.54 9.89 -2.54
CA ILE A 255 7.37 9.22 -1.55
C ILE A 255 8.81 9.22 -2.05
N HIS A 256 9.74 9.61 -1.19
CA HIS A 256 11.17 9.63 -1.45
C HIS A 256 11.90 8.53 -0.67
N GLY A 257 13.04 8.08 -1.18
CA GLY A 257 13.96 7.22 -0.46
C GLY A 257 14.72 7.99 0.64
N ALA A 258 15.54 7.27 1.39
CA ALA A 258 16.36 7.85 2.45
C ALA A 258 17.34 8.91 1.92
N ASP A 259 17.79 8.79 0.66
CA ASP A 259 18.66 9.74 -0.04
C ASP A 259 17.93 11.02 -0.51
N GLY A 260 16.63 11.12 -0.29
CA GLY A 260 15.81 12.25 -0.72
C GLY A 260 15.44 12.25 -2.21
N ALA A 261 15.83 11.24 -2.99
CA ALA A 261 15.36 11.07 -4.37
C ALA A 261 13.99 10.36 -4.41
N LYS A 262 13.25 10.55 -5.51
CA LYS A 262 11.98 9.79 -5.73
C LYS A 262 12.22 8.30 -5.51
N LEU A 263 11.37 7.68 -4.71
CA LEU A 263 11.46 6.25 -4.41
C LEU A 263 11.48 5.43 -5.70
N SER A 264 12.47 4.55 -5.84
CA SER A 264 12.70 3.74 -7.04
C SER A 264 13.20 2.35 -6.69
N LYS A 265 13.28 1.46 -7.67
CA LYS A 265 13.75 0.07 -7.48
C LYS A 265 15.11 -0.01 -6.74
N ARG A 266 16.03 0.92 -6.96
CA ARG A 266 17.33 0.98 -6.25
C ARG A 266 17.21 1.26 -4.74
N HIS A 267 16.05 1.76 -4.29
CA HIS A 267 15.73 2.03 -2.88
C HIS A 267 14.90 0.90 -2.25
N GLY A 268 14.82 -0.27 -2.89
CA GLY A 268 13.95 -1.36 -2.46
C GLY A 268 12.46 -1.11 -2.75
N ALA A 269 12.13 -0.15 -3.63
CA ALA A 269 10.76 0.04 -4.10
C ALA A 269 10.39 -1.07 -5.08
N VAL A 270 10.09 -2.21 -4.52
CA VAL A 270 9.52 -3.38 -5.17
C VAL A 270 7.99 -3.26 -5.19
N GLY A 271 7.32 -4.14 -5.88
CA GLY A 271 5.86 -4.23 -5.81
C GLY A 271 5.37 -4.59 -4.40
N ILE A 272 4.11 -4.35 -4.16
CA ILE A 272 3.46 -4.68 -2.87
C ILE A 272 3.63 -6.17 -2.53
N GLU A 273 3.70 -7.02 -3.55
CA GLU A 273 3.91 -8.48 -3.41
C GLU A 273 5.20 -8.81 -2.66
N ALA A 274 6.29 -8.07 -2.89
CA ALA A 274 7.55 -8.31 -2.19
C ALA A 274 7.45 -8.00 -0.69
N TYR A 275 6.66 -6.99 -0.31
CA TYR A 275 6.41 -6.72 1.12
C TYR A 275 5.65 -7.86 1.79
N ARG A 276 4.68 -8.47 1.08
CA ARG A 276 3.92 -9.63 1.54
C ARG A 276 4.78 -10.90 1.58
N ASP A 277 5.40 -11.23 0.45
CA ASP A 277 5.97 -12.56 0.20
C ASP A 277 7.43 -12.66 0.67
N GLU A 278 8.25 -11.63 0.37
CA GLU A 278 9.68 -11.63 0.67
C GLU A 278 9.98 -11.04 2.06
N LEU A 279 9.31 -9.93 2.45
CA LEU A 279 9.58 -9.26 3.72
C LEU A 279 8.66 -9.74 4.85
N GLY A 280 7.57 -10.42 4.54
CA GLY A 280 6.66 -10.96 5.55
C GLY A 280 5.90 -9.89 6.34
N ILE A 281 5.57 -8.77 5.68
CA ILE A 281 4.80 -7.68 6.27
C ILE A 281 3.31 -8.02 6.26
N LEU A 282 2.61 -7.70 7.34
CA LEU A 282 1.16 -7.81 7.43
C LEU A 282 0.48 -6.65 6.67
N PRO A 283 -0.68 -6.88 6.01
CA PRO A 283 -1.34 -5.83 5.24
C PRO A 283 -1.75 -4.63 6.09
N GLU A 284 -2.25 -4.84 7.31
CA GLU A 284 -2.62 -3.78 8.24
C GLU A 284 -1.43 -2.94 8.71
N ALA A 285 -0.26 -3.55 8.84
CA ALA A 285 0.96 -2.82 9.19
C ALA A 285 1.41 -1.93 8.04
N LEU A 286 1.37 -2.46 6.80
CA LEU A 286 1.70 -1.67 5.62
C LEU A 286 0.69 -0.55 5.39
N ASP A 287 -0.58 -0.82 5.59
CA ASP A 287 -1.67 0.16 5.48
C ASP A 287 -1.47 1.34 6.44
N ASN A 288 -1.28 1.05 7.73
CA ASN A 288 -0.99 2.09 8.72
C ASN A 288 0.29 2.87 8.41
N TYR A 289 1.32 2.20 7.94
CA TYR A 289 2.56 2.85 7.53
C TYR A 289 2.36 3.79 6.34
N LEU A 290 1.60 3.35 5.32
CA LEU A 290 1.26 4.17 4.14
C LEU A 290 0.44 5.40 4.51
N MET A 291 -0.51 5.29 5.44
CA MET A 291 -1.26 6.43 5.97
C MET A 291 -0.32 7.48 6.53
N ARG A 292 0.64 7.07 7.34
CA ARG A 292 1.61 7.98 7.98
C ARG A 292 2.66 8.55 7.04
N LEU A 293 2.73 8.08 5.80
CA LEU A 293 3.56 8.68 4.76
C LEU A 293 2.85 9.89 4.13
N GLY A 294 2.71 10.96 4.90
CA GLY A 294 2.17 12.23 4.45
C GLY A 294 0.85 12.63 5.11
N TRP A 295 0.25 11.79 5.92
CA TRP A 295 -0.92 12.12 6.75
C TRP A 295 -0.72 11.58 8.18
N GLY A 296 -1.43 12.14 9.13
CA GLY A 296 -1.43 11.68 10.52
C GLY A 296 -2.49 12.40 11.34
N HIS A 297 -2.81 11.86 12.49
CA HIS A 297 -3.77 12.43 13.44
C HIS A 297 -3.14 12.53 14.82
N GLY A 298 -2.78 13.75 15.24
CA GLY A 298 -2.07 13.99 16.50
C GLY A 298 -0.81 13.12 16.62
N ASP A 299 -0.61 12.51 17.78
CA ASP A 299 0.53 11.63 18.09
C ASP A 299 0.22 10.14 17.89
N ALA A 300 -0.94 9.79 17.28
CA ALA A 300 -1.32 8.40 17.07
C ALA A 300 -0.34 7.68 16.14
N GLU A 301 0.26 6.60 16.63
CA GLU A 301 1.17 5.76 15.85
C GLU A 301 0.47 4.55 15.23
N ILE A 302 -0.45 3.94 15.98
CA ILE A 302 -1.30 2.86 15.53
C ILE A 302 -2.68 3.44 15.27
N ILE A 303 -3.13 3.36 14.02
CA ILE A 303 -4.42 3.88 13.58
C ILE A 303 -5.14 2.76 12.83
N SER A 304 -6.31 2.34 13.33
CA SER A 304 -7.13 1.36 12.63
C SER A 304 -7.71 1.96 11.34
N ARG A 305 -8.16 1.11 10.42
CA ARG A 305 -8.82 1.54 9.20
C ARG A 305 -10.08 2.37 9.50
N GLU A 306 -10.85 1.99 10.50
CA GLU A 306 -12.08 2.65 10.93
C GLU A 306 -11.77 4.04 11.49
N GLN A 307 -10.76 4.16 12.35
CA GLN A 307 -10.27 5.44 12.85
C GLN A 307 -9.75 6.32 11.73
N ALA A 308 -9.00 5.73 10.79
CA ALA A 308 -8.50 6.47 9.64
C ALA A 308 -9.65 7.01 8.77
N ILE A 309 -10.69 6.23 8.51
CA ILE A 309 -11.88 6.67 7.79
C ILE A 309 -12.57 7.81 8.55
N GLU A 310 -12.69 7.71 9.87
CA GLU A 310 -13.32 8.75 10.70
C GLU A 310 -12.53 10.07 10.68
N TRP A 311 -11.20 10.01 10.66
CA TRP A 311 -10.34 11.18 10.86
C TRP A 311 -9.74 11.78 9.59
N PHE A 312 -9.84 11.06 8.46
CA PHE A 312 -9.14 11.45 7.23
C PHE A 312 -9.70 12.73 6.62
N ASP A 313 -8.82 13.73 6.46
CA ASP A 313 -9.10 14.94 5.68
C ASP A 313 -7.90 15.28 4.81
N LEU A 314 -8.16 15.70 3.57
CA LEU A 314 -7.14 16.17 2.63
C LEU A 314 -6.40 17.42 3.13
N ALA A 315 -7.05 18.26 3.94
CA ALA A 315 -6.44 19.45 4.54
C ALA A 315 -5.28 19.09 5.49
N ASN A 316 -5.28 17.87 6.05
CA ASN A 316 -4.25 17.38 6.96
C ASN A 316 -3.13 16.62 6.23
N VAL A 317 -3.19 16.49 4.91
CA VAL A 317 -2.11 15.90 4.11
C VAL A 317 -0.96 16.90 3.98
N GLY A 318 0.25 16.48 4.37
CA GLY A 318 1.45 17.31 4.29
C GLY A 318 1.81 17.67 2.85
N LYS A 319 2.36 18.86 2.64
CA LYS A 319 2.79 19.35 1.31
C LYS A 319 4.20 18.89 0.91
N SER A 320 4.96 18.35 1.84
CA SER A 320 6.34 17.92 1.59
C SER A 320 6.42 16.42 1.33
N PRO A 321 7.36 15.96 0.48
CA PRO A 321 7.61 14.54 0.27
C PRO A 321 7.92 13.81 1.56
N SER A 322 7.30 12.66 1.76
CA SER A 322 7.59 11.75 2.88
C SER A 322 8.76 10.84 2.55
N ARG A 323 9.55 10.47 3.55
CA ARG A 323 10.67 9.54 3.37
C ARG A 323 10.29 8.13 3.80
N PHE A 324 10.54 7.17 2.92
CA PHE A 324 10.38 5.76 3.22
C PHE A 324 11.53 5.27 4.13
N ASP A 325 11.16 4.55 5.20
CA ASP A 325 12.09 3.95 6.16
C ASP A 325 11.61 2.52 6.46
N LEU A 326 12.36 1.54 5.94
CA LEU A 326 12.01 0.12 6.12
C LEU A 326 12.06 -0.31 7.59
N LYS A 327 13.01 0.21 8.38
CA LYS A 327 13.11 -0.15 9.79
C LYS A 327 11.90 0.29 10.61
N LYS A 328 11.33 1.45 10.27
CA LYS A 328 10.08 1.90 10.89
C LYS A 328 8.91 1.01 10.50
N LEU A 329 8.85 0.57 9.24
CA LEU A 329 7.83 -0.38 8.80
C LEU A 329 7.96 -1.73 9.51
N GLU A 330 9.17 -2.27 9.62
CA GLU A 330 9.44 -3.53 10.35
C GLU A 330 9.08 -3.42 11.82
N HIS A 331 9.44 -2.31 12.47
CA HIS A 331 9.06 -2.06 13.86
C HIS A 331 7.55 -2.04 14.03
N LEU A 332 6.85 -1.30 13.17
CA LEU A 332 5.38 -1.24 13.17
C LEU A 332 4.77 -2.62 12.93
N ASN A 333 5.30 -3.38 11.98
CA ASN A 333 4.84 -4.73 11.68
C ASN A 333 4.97 -5.68 12.89
N GLY A 334 6.07 -5.57 13.65
CA GLY A 334 6.25 -6.31 14.90
C GLY A 334 5.20 -5.98 15.95
N LEU A 335 4.72 -4.71 16.00
CA LEU A 335 3.60 -4.33 16.88
C LEU A 335 2.31 -5.06 16.45
N TYR A 336 1.99 -5.02 15.16
CA TYR A 336 0.80 -5.71 14.61
C TYR A 336 0.85 -7.22 14.78
N ILE A 337 2.03 -7.85 14.63
CA ILE A 337 2.19 -9.29 14.88
C ILE A 337 1.89 -9.64 16.34
N ARG A 338 2.35 -8.83 17.30
CA ARG A 338 2.08 -9.07 18.72
C ARG A 338 0.60 -9.02 19.07
N GLU A 339 -0.15 -8.13 18.43
CA GLU A 339 -1.59 -7.94 18.67
C GLU A 339 -2.47 -8.86 17.81
N ALA A 340 -1.92 -9.44 16.75
CA ALA A 340 -2.67 -10.28 15.83
C ALA A 340 -3.21 -11.54 16.48
N ASP A 341 -4.34 -12.02 15.97
CA ASP A 341 -4.97 -13.27 16.37
C ASP A 341 -4.05 -14.47 16.10
N ASP A 342 -3.90 -15.36 17.09
CA ASP A 342 -2.99 -16.49 17.04
C ASP A 342 -3.37 -17.52 15.96
N ALA A 343 -4.67 -17.75 15.74
CA ALA A 343 -5.14 -18.69 14.73
C ALA A 343 -4.84 -18.16 13.33
N ARG A 344 -5.01 -16.86 13.13
CA ARG A 344 -4.64 -16.19 11.87
C ARG A 344 -3.14 -16.29 11.61
N LEU A 345 -2.29 -16.00 12.60
CA LEU A 345 -0.83 -16.09 12.45
C LEU A 345 -0.39 -17.52 12.18
N ALA A 346 -0.93 -18.50 12.91
CA ALA A 346 -0.67 -19.92 12.68
C ALA A 346 -1.05 -20.34 11.25
N GLY A 347 -2.19 -19.84 10.72
CA GLY A 347 -2.60 -20.08 9.35
C GLY A 347 -1.62 -19.50 8.32
N LEU A 348 -1.15 -18.25 8.52
CA LEU A 348 -0.16 -17.62 7.64
C LEU A 348 1.19 -18.35 7.66
N VAL A 349 1.65 -18.79 8.84
CA VAL A 349 2.87 -19.59 9.01
C VAL A 349 2.70 -20.97 8.37
N ALA A 350 1.56 -21.64 8.55
CA ALA A 350 1.30 -22.94 7.94
C ALA A 350 1.39 -22.88 6.40
N VAL A 351 0.84 -21.83 5.78
CA VAL A 351 0.96 -21.63 4.32
C VAL A 351 2.43 -21.47 3.91
N ARG A 352 3.23 -20.72 4.65
CA ARG A 352 4.68 -20.54 4.37
C ARG A 352 5.47 -21.83 4.53
N LEU A 353 5.07 -22.69 5.46
CA LEU A 353 5.65 -24.02 5.66
C LEU A 353 5.12 -25.07 4.68
N GLY A 354 4.14 -24.76 3.85
CA GLY A 354 3.52 -25.70 2.91
C GLY A 354 2.64 -26.77 3.58
N LEU A 355 2.13 -26.51 4.78
CA LEU A 355 1.28 -27.45 5.51
C LEU A 355 -0.15 -27.42 4.96
N ALA A 356 -0.66 -28.60 4.58
CA ALA A 356 -2.02 -28.75 4.05
C ALA A 356 -3.08 -28.40 5.13
N GLU A 357 -4.31 -28.16 4.67
CA GLU A 357 -5.47 -28.09 5.60
C GLU A 357 -5.67 -29.45 6.26
N GLY A 358 -5.84 -29.44 7.60
CA GLY A 358 -5.97 -30.68 8.39
C GLY A 358 -4.64 -31.34 8.80
N ASP A 359 -3.50 -30.75 8.47
CA ASP A 359 -2.21 -31.22 8.97
C ASP A 359 -2.16 -31.05 10.51
N PRO A 360 -1.84 -32.16 11.28
CA PRO A 360 -1.81 -32.11 12.74
C PRO A 360 -0.80 -31.09 13.31
N HIS A 361 0.22 -30.73 12.55
CA HIS A 361 1.19 -29.70 12.96
C HIS A 361 0.57 -28.30 13.07
N ARG A 362 -0.58 -28.05 12.46
CA ARG A 362 -1.28 -26.75 12.57
C ARG A 362 -1.75 -26.46 14.00
N ASP A 363 -2.18 -27.48 14.75
CA ASP A 363 -2.55 -27.35 16.16
C ASP A 363 -1.33 -27.01 17.02
N LEU A 364 -0.17 -27.59 16.69
CA LEU A 364 1.09 -27.25 17.35
C LEU A 364 1.53 -25.83 17.06
N LEU A 365 1.39 -25.36 15.80
CA LEU A 365 1.64 -23.97 15.44
C LEU A 365 0.75 -23.00 16.24
N LEU A 366 -0.55 -23.29 16.31
CA LEU A 366 -1.48 -22.45 17.07
C LEU A 366 -1.06 -22.32 18.54
N ARG A 367 -0.71 -23.44 19.19
CA ARG A 367 -0.25 -23.44 20.58
C ARG A 367 1.09 -22.70 20.78
N ALA A 368 1.92 -22.62 19.73
CA ALA A 368 3.22 -21.97 19.79
C ALA A 368 3.15 -20.45 19.60
N MET A 369 2.08 -19.89 18.96
CA MET A 369 2.00 -18.47 18.62
C MET A 369 2.19 -17.54 19.83
N PRO A 370 1.59 -17.75 21.01
CA PRO A 370 1.79 -16.87 22.17
C PRO A 370 3.26 -16.73 22.59
N ALA A 371 4.05 -17.80 22.45
CA ALA A 371 5.48 -17.80 22.82
C ALA A 371 6.39 -17.22 21.72
N LEU A 372 5.95 -17.29 20.44
CA LEU A 372 6.74 -16.89 19.28
C LEU A 372 6.50 -15.44 18.86
N LYS A 373 5.25 -14.99 18.76
CA LYS A 373 4.88 -13.70 18.20
C LYS A 373 5.48 -12.47 18.93
N PRO A 374 5.74 -12.47 20.25
CA PRO A 374 6.35 -11.31 20.92
C PRO A 374 7.77 -10.99 20.44
N ARG A 375 8.43 -11.91 19.76
CA ARG A 375 9.85 -11.81 19.33
C ARG A 375 10.02 -11.64 17.83
N ALA A 376 8.94 -11.75 17.06
CA ALA A 376 8.98 -11.66 15.61
C ALA A 376 8.66 -10.24 15.14
N ALA A 377 9.50 -9.67 14.28
CA ALA A 377 9.25 -8.41 13.60
C ALA A 377 8.49 -8.60 12.28
N ASN A 378 8.51 -9.81 11.71
CA ASN A 378 7.84 -10.14 10.46
C ASN A 378 7.46 -11.63 10.41
N LEU A 379 6.67 -12.03 9.40
CA LEU A 379 6.23 -13.41 9.24
C LEU A 379 7.38 -14.38 8.94
N ASN A 380 8.50 -13.91 8.38
CA ASN A 380 9.67 -14.77 8.15
C ASN A 380 10.32 -15.17 9.48
N GLU A 381 10.55 -14.18 10.36
CA GLU A 381 11.09 -14.44 11.70
C GLU A 381 10.14 -15.31 12.53
N LEU A 382 8.82 -15.08 12.39
CA LEU A 382 7.82 -15.90 13.05
C LEU A 382 7.87 -17.35 12.53
N THR A 383 8.01 -17.55 11.22
CA THR A 383 8.13 -18.86 10.59
C THR A 383 9.43 -19.55 11.01
N ASP A 384 10.56 -18.85 10.96
CA ASP A 384 11.87 -19.37 11.39
C ASP A 384 11.86 -19.75 12.87
N GLY A 385 11.12 -18.99 13.69
CA GLY A 385 10.93 -19.27 15.09
C GLY A 385 10.24 -20.61 15.36
N THR A 386 9.50 -21.16 14.40
CA THR A 386 8.82 -22.47 14.50
C THR A 386 9.72 -23.66 14.14
N ALA A 387 10.89 -23.43 13.53
CA ALA A 387 11.72 -24.49 12.94
C ALA A 387 12.05 -25.62 13.92
N PHE A 388 12.26 -25.31 15.21
CA PHE A 388 12.56 -26.30 16.22
C PHE A 388 11.39 -27.27 16.48
N LEU A 389 10.15 -26.89 16.20
CA LEU A 389 8.96 -27.73 16.41
C LEU A 389 8.94 -28.94 15.45
N PHE A 390 9.54 -28.78 14.25
CA PHE A 390 9.50 -29.77 13.16
C PHE A 390 10.87 -30.39 12.87
N ALA A 391 11.88 -30.00 13.64
CA ALA A 391 13.24 -30.47 13.44
C ALA A 391 13.35 -31.98 13.76
N THR A 392 13.97 -32.75 12.85
CA THR A 392 14.23 -34.20 13.05
C THR A 392 15.47 -34.40 13.93
N ARG A 393 15.45 -35.47 14.71
CA ARG A 393 16.57 -35.87 15.56
C ARG A 393 17.58 -36.75 14.81
N PRO A 394 18.91 -36.67 15.12
CA PRO A 394 19.51 -35.64 16.01
C PRO A 394 19.47 -34.22 15.42
N LEU A 395 19.23 -33.23 16.26
CA LEU A 395 19.14 -31.86 15.80
C LEU A 395 20.47 -31.38 15.20
N PHE A 396 20.38 -30.58 14.13
CA PHE A 396 21.49 -29.74 13.69
C PHE A 396 21.75 -28.65 14.73
N ILE A 397 22.99 -28.48 15.15
CA ILE A 397 23.40 -27.42 16.08
C ILE A 397 24.10 -26.33 15.28
N GLU A 398 23.65 -25.09 15.42
CA GLU A 398 24.31 -23.93 14.81
C GLU A 398 25.75 -23.79 15.36
N ASP A 399 26.70 -23.41 14.51
CA ASP A 399 28.13 -23.29 14.88
C ASP A 399 28.32 -22.36 16.08
N ASN A 400 27.54 -21.29 16.18
CA ASN A 400 27.59 -20.33 17.28
C ASN A 400 26.98 -20.85 18.59
N ALA A 401 26.28 -21.96 18.55
CA ALA A 401 25.68 -22.62 19.72
C ALA A 401 26.48 -23.82 20.22
N GLN A 402 27.34 -24.41 19.40
CA GLN A 402 28.19 -25.58 19.77
C GLN A 402 28.97 -25.38 21.09
N PRO A 403 29.64 -24.24 21.35
CA PRO A 403 30.40 -24.03 22.58
C PRO A 403 29.55 -24.10 23.87
N LEU A 404 28.24 -23.92 23.76
CA LEU A 404 27.32 -24.04 24.91
C LEU A 404 27.03 -25.49 25.32
N LEU A 405 27.42 -26.47 24.52
CA LEU A 405 27.29 -27.90 24.82
C LEU A 405 28.59 -28.50 25.33
N GLU A 406 29.66 -27.72 25.48
CA GLU A 406 30.97 -28.18 25.93
C GLU A 406 31.16 -28.05 27.45
N GLY A 407 32.28 -28.59 27.98
CA GLY A 407 32.64 -28.48 29.40
C GLY A 407 31.67 -29.25 30.31
N ASP A 408 31.06 -28.57 31.28
CA ASP A 408 30.13 -29.18 32.25
C ASP A 408 28.71 -29.39 31.68
N ALA A 409 28.44 -28.95 30.48
CA ALA A 409 27.11 -28.97 29.88
C ALA A 409 26.51 -30.40 29.78
N PRO A 410 27.21 -31.45 29.34
CA PRO A 410 26.67 -32.80 29.31
C PRO A 410 26.25 -33.31 30.69
N ALA A 411 27.04 -32.99 31.76
CA ALA A 411 26.71 -33.39 33.13
C ALA A 411 25.46 -32.65 33.65
N LEU A 412 25.36 -31.34 33.39
CA LEU A 412 24.17 -30.57 33.73
C LEU A 412 22.92 -31.04 32.96
N LEU A 413 23.06 -31.36 31.68
CA LEU A 413 21.97 -31.89 30.88
C LEU A 413 21.49 -33.25 31.37
N SER A 414 22.40 -34.13 31.89
CA SER A 414 22.05 -35.39 32.50
C SER A 414 21.23 -35.18 33.79
N GLN A 415 21.60 -34.22 34.62
CA GLN A 415 20.82 -33.87 35.82
C GLN A 415 19.46 -33.30 35.48
N VAL A 416 19.38 -32.41 34.50
CA VAL A 416 18.12 -31.87 34.00
C VAL A 416 17.23 -32.99 33.45
N HIS A 417 17.78 -33.90 32.66
CA HIS A 417 17.02 -35.06 32.13
C HIS A 417 16.40 -35.86 33.24
N ALA A 418 17.18 -36.23 34.25
CA ALA A 418 16.69 -37.03 35.39
C ALA A 418 15.60 -36.29 36.20
N ALA A 419 15.80 -34.98 36.43
CA ALA A 419 14.82 -34.15 37.15
C ALA A 419 13.49 -34.03 36.37
N LEU A 420 13.57 -33.80 35.07
CA LEU A 420 12.39 -33.68 34.18
C LEU A 420 11.66 -35.03 34.02
N ASP A 421 12.40 -36.12 33.93
CA ASP A 421 11.84 -37.48 33.81
C ASP A 421 11.05 -37.91 35.07
N ALA A 422 11.43 -37.38 36.23
CA ALA A 422 10.76 -37.66 37.49
C ALA A 422 9.46 -36.84 37.70
N LEU A 423 9.17 -35.82 36.87
CA LEU A 423 7.98 -35.00 37.02
C LEU A 423 6.70 -35.80 36.75
N HIS A 424 5.66 -35.56 37.53
CA HIS A 424 4.31 -36.05 37.27
C HIS A 424 3.55 -35.14 36.31
N ASN A 425 3.67 -33.79 36.49
CA ASN A 425 3.06 -32.78 35.66
C ASN A 425 4.09 -32.22 34.67
N TRP A 426 3.62 -31.85 33.46
CA TRP A 426 4.45 -31.24 32.41
C TRP A 426 3.93 -29.83 32.05
N ASP A 427 3.78 -29.00 33.07
CA ASP A 427 3.43 -27.58 32.92
C ASP A 427 4.66 -26.69 33.12
N THR A 428 4.56 -25.41 32.68
CA THR A 428 5.70 -24.49 32.71
C THR A 428 6.24 -24.22 34.12
N GLU A 429 5.39 -24.23 35.14
CA GLU A 429 5.77 -24.00 36.54
C GLU A 429 6.60 -25.17 37.06
N ALA A 430 6.10 -26.42 36.91
CA ALA A 430 6.82 -27.61 37.32
C ALA A 430 8.15 -27.78 36.56
N LEU A 431 8.18 -27.45 35.28
CA LEU A 431 9.38 -27.50 34.45
C LEU A 431 10.43 -26.48 34.91
N GLU A 432 9.99 -25.24 35.22
CA GLU A 432 10.87 -24.19 35.76
C GLU A 432 11.45 -24.57 37.11
N ASP A 433 10.64 -25.04 38.02
CA ASP A 433 11.08 -25.47 39.36
C ASP A 433 12.09 -26.57 39.30
N ALA A 434 11.86 -27.60 38.47
CA ALA A 434 12.80 -28.72 38.31
C ALA A 434 14.18 -28.24 37.80
N VAL A 435 14.21 -27.39 36.80
CA VAL A 435 15.47 -26.85 36.23
C VAL A 435 16.17 -25.91 37.21
N ARG A 436 15.42 -25.10 38.02
CA ARG A 436 15.97 -24.30 39.11
C ARG A 436 16.61 -25.13 40.18
N GLN A 437 15.95 -26.17 40.62
CA GLN A 437 16.52 -27.12 41.63
C GLN A 437 17.82 -27.74 41.16
N VAL A 438 17.93 -28.10 39.88
CA VAL A 438 19.20 -28.60 39.30
C VAL A 438 20.29 -27.54 39.37
N ALA A 439 19.96 -26.28 39.02
CA ALA A 439 20.93 -25.18 39.10
C ALA A 439 21.42 -24.92 40.53
N GLU A 440 20.50 -24.92 41.51
CA GLU A 440 20.82 -24.77 42.92
C GLU A 440 21.70 -25.92 43.45
N ALA A 441 21.33 -27.16 43.14
CA ALA A 441 22.09 -28.38 43.54
C ALA A 441 23.50 -28.38 42.93
N ALA A 442 23.66 -27.91 41.71
CA ALA A 442 24.95 -27.79 41.04
C ALA A 442 25.77 -26.56 41.48
N GLY A 443 25.18 -25.62 42.26
CA GLY A 443 25.80 -24.39 42.70
C GLY A 443 26.09 -23.39 41.59
N VAL A 444 25.27 -23.43 40.50
CA VAL A 444 25.44 -22.57 39.33
C VAL A 444 24.22 -21.63 39.10
N LYS A 445 24.39 -20.61 38.30
CA LYS A 445 23.26 -19.73 37.92
C LYS A 445 22.34 -20.45 36.95
N LEU A 446 21.03 -20.18 37.04
CA LEU A 446 20.02 -20.79 36.15
C LEU A 446 20.40 -20.66 34.66
N GLY A 447 20.97 -19.56 34.23
CA GLY A 447 21.39 -19.34 32.83
C GLY A 447 22.45 -20.36 32.36
N GLN A 448 23.31 -20.87 33.25
CA GLN A 448 24.33 -21.87 32.94
C GLN A 448 23.74 -23.28 32.68
N VAL A 449 22.53 -23.53 33.21
CA VAL A 449 21.75 -24.74 32.91
C VAL A 449 20.81 -24.50 31.73
N ALA A 450 20.14 -23.35 31.71
CA ALA A 450 19.12 -23.05 30.68
C ALA A 450 19.70 -22.87 29.28
N GLN A 451 20.96 -22.37 29.13
CA GLN A 451 21.58 -22.20 27.81
C GLN A 451 21.93 -23.55 27.12
N PRO A 452 22.65 -24.50 27.77
CA PRO A 452 22.85 -25.84 27.19
C PRO A 452 21.52 -26.54 26.90
N LEU A 453 20.54 -26.43 27.80
CA LEU A 453 19.20 -27.00 27.62
C LEU A 453 18.51 -26.42 26.38
N ARG A 454 18.60 -25.13 26.16
CA ARG A 454 18.06 -24.44 24.97
C ARG A 454 18.68 -25.01 23.70
N VAL A 455 20.00 -25.14 23.67
CA VAL A 455 20.70 -25.66 22.50
C VAL A 455 20.34 -27.11 22.27
N ALA A 456 20.25 -27.91 23.32
CA ALA A 456 19.83 -29.31 23.21
C ALA A 456 18.41 -29.46 22.62
N LEU A 457 17.49 -28.58 23.00
CA LEU A 457 16.09 -28.65 22.57
C LEU A 457 15.83 -28.04 21.20
N THR A 458 16.60 -27.03 20.79
CA THR A 458 16.31 -26.21 19.59
C THR A 458 17.41 -26.16 18.54
N GLY A 459 18.63 -26.59 18.88
CA GLY A 459 19.83 -26.41 18.04
C GLY A 459 20.38 -25.00 18.01
N ARG A 460 19.78 -24.05 18.72
CA ARG A 460 20.06 -22.62 18.64
C ARG A 460 20.32 -22.01 20.01
N LYS A 461 21.12 -20.94 20.06
CA LYS A 461 21.35 -20.17 21.30
C LYS A 461 20.18 -19.23 21.68
N THR A 462 19.28 -18.97 20.76
CA THR A 462 18.08 -18.14 20.93
C THR A 462 16.83 -18.93 20.60
N SER A 463 15.78 -18.80 21.42
CA SER A 463 14.47 -19.43 21.23
C SER A 463 13.42 -18.67 22.04
N PRO A 464 12.15 -19.03 21.99
CA PRO A 464 11.16 -18.66 23.02
C PRO A 464 11.64 -18.98 24.43
N GLY A 465 10.83 -18.70 25.45
CA GLY A 465 11.10 -19.12 26.82
C GLY A 465 11.43 -20.62 26.86
N ILE A 466 12.50 -21.02 27.59
CA ILE A 466 12.93 -22.42 27.55
C ILE A 466 11.86 -23.35 28.11
N PHE A 467 11.07 -22.88 29.06
CA PHE A 467 9.97 -23.64 29.64
C PHE A 467 8.78 -23.75 28.70
N ASP A 468 8.53 -22.71 27.88
CA ASP A 468 7.55 -22.77 26.79
C ASP A 468 7.97 -23.77 25.71
N VAL A 469 9.27 -23.83 25.37
CA VAL A 469 9.82 -24.82 24.43
C VAL A 469 9.61 -26.21 24.95
N LEU A 470 9.91 -26.50 26.23
CA LEU A 470 9.68 -27.83 26.86
C LEU A 470 8.19 -28.19 26.82
N ALA A 471 7.30 -27.25 27.17
CA ALA A 471 5.86 -27.50 27.16
C ALA A 471 5.32 -27.77 25.75
N LEU A 472 5.82 -27.06 24.74
CA LEU A 472 5.42 -27.23 23.33
C LEU A 472 5.91 -28.57 22.74
N LEU A 473 7.15 -28.95 23.00
CA LEU A 473 7.72 -30.21 22.52
C LEU A 473 7.10 -31.43 23.23
N GLY A 474 6.63 -31.24 24.45
CA GLY A 474 6.14 -32.29 25.29
C GLY A 474 7.26 -33.16 25.90
N ARG A 475 6.89 -34.07 26.82
CA ARG A 475 7.82 -34.87 27.61
C ARG A 475 8.75 -35.72 26.74
N GLU A 476 8.14 -36.57 25.90
CA GLU A 476 8.87 -37.57 25.12
C GLU A 476 9.95 -36.97 24.23
N GLU A 477 9.57 -35.96 23.42
CA GLU A 477 10.50 -35.33 22.51
C GLU A 477 11.56 -34.49 23.25
N SER A 478 11.19 -33.81 24.33
CA SER A 478 12.15 -33.03 25.14
C SER A 478 13.22 -33.92 25.75
N LEU A 479 12.83 -35.02 26.44
CA LEU A 479 13.78 -35.93 27.05
C LEU A 479 14.69 -36.58 26.00
N ALA A 480 14.14 -36.97 24.87
CA ALA A 480 14.90 -37.56 23.79
C ALA A 480 15.94 -36.61 23.19
N ARG A 481 15.61 -35.32 22.99
CA ARG A 481 16.55 -34.28 22.51
C ARG A 481 17.66 -34.01 23.53
N ILE A 482 17.34 -33.99 24.83
CA ILE A 482 18.34 -33.83 25.88
C ILE A 482 19.28 -35.02 25.89
N ALA A 483 18.75 -36.26 25.81
CA ALA A 483 19.55 -37.49 25.79
C ALA A 483 20.55 -37.55 24.63
N ASP A 484 20.21 -37.00 23.45
CA ASP A 484 21.11 -36.91 22.31
C ASP A 484 22.38 -36.06 22.60
N ARG A 485 22.40 -35.26 23.70
CA ARG A 485 23.47 -34.32 24.07
C ARG A 485 24.13 -34.58 25.41
N MET A 486 23.83 -35.72 26.04
CA MET A 486 24.40 -36.12 27.31
C MET A 486 25.74 -36.88 27.16
N ARG A 487 26.16 -37.16 25.91
CA ARG A 487 27.35 -37.92 25.59
C ARG A 487 28.54 -37.03 25.25
#